data_7195cc4ce3159876bbf8875cbff393f1
#
_entry.id   7195cc4ce3159876bbf8875cbff393f1
#
_cell.length_a   1.000
_cell.length_b   1.000
_cell.length_c   1.000
_cell.angle_alpha   90.00
_cell.angle_beta   90.00
_cell.angle_gamma   90.00
#
_symmetry.space_group_name_H-M   'P 1'
#
loop_
_entity.id
_entity.type
_entity.pdbx_description
1 polymer ?
#
loop_
_entity_poly.entity_id
_entity_poly.type
_entity_poly.pdbx_seq_one_letter_code
_entity_poly.pdbx_strand_id
1 'polypeptide(L)'
;MHRGKLLALVLTSLTISAHAAEGSYFKFSELLKADSAEELMDPAIKLYWGAQPTPDFPEVARPDIYTRSSISMSPLGGSKRHCVEAFEKTLKAMVDDARVRGYDAIANIRAVRDGKPSDDPAGFNCKPGYKTTEVPLVGTFAMTSAAMQRATEAEERSANIPARPPSAGAIFLPLEPMLTSPEANAILGPDIKAHWGIKAPEYSQRYGPDEYSDDVDVGKLQKEEACKQAVLKTLGSMVQDAKTRNYDSIVKIRSFLGGQFAPVATDVECQLGKKTASVTLKSSLASKK
;
A
#
# COMPACT_ATOMS: atom_id res chain seq x y z
N MET A 1 -23.71 30.38 81.24
CA MET A 1 -22.56 29.50 80.93
C MET A 1 -23.02 28.40 80.01
N HIS A 2 -22.85 28.57 78.64
CA HIS A 2 -23.21 27.56 77.63
C HIS A 2 -21.92 27.18 76.90
N ARG A 3 -21.50 25.94 77.13
CA ARG A 3 -20.36 25.33 76.39
C ARG A 3 -20.85 24.77 75.08
N GLY A 4 -20.50 25.41 74.01
CA GLY A 4 -20.69 24.88 72.65
C GLY A 4 -19.61 23.83 72.30
N LYS A 5 -20.07 22.63 71.96
CA LYS A 5 -19.18 21.58 71.43
C LYS A 5 -19.00 21.79 69.94
N LEU A 6 -17.77 22.09 69.54
CA LEU A 6 -17.38 22.07 68.14
C LEU A 6 -17.22 20.60 67.68
N LEU A 7 -18.04 20.19 66.74
CA LEU A 7 -17.91 18.90 66.04
C LEU A 7 -16.94 19.11 64.83
N ALA A 8 -15.75 18.57 64.97
CA ALA A 8 -14.80 18.58 63.83
C ALA A 8 -15.19 17.44 62.87
N LEU A 9 -15.65 17.83 61.67
CA LEU A 9 -15.93 16.91 60.57
C LEU A 9 -14.58 16.58 59.89
N VAL A 10 -14.05 15.38 60.09
CA VAL A 10 -12.88 14.87 59.34
C VAL A 10 -13.38 14.37 58.00
N LEU A 11 -13.17 15.16 56.94
CA LEU A 11 -13.33 14.75 55.57
C LEU A 11 -12.13 13.88 55.19
N THR A 12 -12.28 12.56 55.24
CA THR A 12 -11.36 11.61 54.63
C THR A 12 -11.57 11.68 53.11
N SER A 13 -10.68 12.40 52.43
CA SER A 13 -10.55 12.37 50.96
C SER A 13 -10.09 10.97 50.56
N LEU A 14 -11.01 10.15 50.04
CA LEU A 14 -10.70 8.93 49.30
C LEU A 14 -10.03 9.37 47.97
N THR A 15 -8.72 9.38 47.97
CA THR A 15 -7.96 9.41 46.72
C THR A 15 -8.18 8.08 46.01
N ILE A 16 -9.14 8.05 45.08
CA ILE A 16 -9.25 6.97 44.10
C ILE A 16 -8.00 7.12 43.19
N SER A 17 -6.96 6.38 43.53
CA SER A 17 -5.83 6.19 42.61
C SER A 17 -6.38 5.48 41.40
N ALA A 18 -6.65 6.25 40.33
CA ALA A 18 -6.88 5.70 39.02
C ALA A 18 -5.58 5.00 38.61
N HIS A 19 -5.53 3.70 38.80
CA HIS A 19 -4.50 2.85 38.24
C HIS A 19 -4.69 2.96 36.72
N ALA A 20 -3.94 3.88 36.06
CA ALA A 20 -3.80 3.86 34.66
C ALA A 20 -3.26 2.47 34.32
N ALA A 21 -4.07 1.66 33.63
CA ALA A 21 -3.67 0.33 33.22
C ALA A 21 -2.33 0.43 32.50
N GLU A 22 -1.27 -0.08 33.12
CA GLU A 22 0.06 -0.13 32.51
C GLU A 22 -0.06 -0.92 31.22
N GLY A 23 0.49 -0.37 30.13
CA GLY A 23 0.53 -1.06 28.86
C GLY A 23 1.27 -2.39 28.99
N SER A 24 0.79 -3.42 28.33
CA SER A 24 1.48 -4.72 28.28
C SER A 24 2.49 -4.74 27.16
N TYR A 25 3.67 -5.28 27.45
CA TYR A 25 4.69 -5.53 26.43
C TYR A 25 4.42 -6.88 25.75
N PHE A 26 4.55 -6.90 24.43
CA PHE A 26 4.39 -8.09 23.59
C PHE A 26 5.62 -8.28 22.72
N LYS A 27 6.18 -9.48 22.70
CA LYS A 27 7.28 -9.82 21.78
C LYS A 27 6.72 -10.37 20.48
N PHE A 28 7.22 -9.89 19.35
CA PHE A 28 6.83 -10.39 18.04
C PHE A 28 7.04 -11.90 17.92
N SER A 29 8.19 -12.41 18.43
CA SER A 29 8.51 -13.84 18.38
C SER A 29 7.56 -14.75 19.16
N GLU A 30 6.85 -14.22 20.15
CA GLU A 30 5.85 -14.95 20.92
C GLU A 30 4.49 -14.94 20.23
N LEU A 31 4.10 -13.77 19.69
CA LEU A 31 2.84 -13.61 18.97
C LEU A 31 2.76 -14.46 17.70
N LEU A 32 3.88 -14.61 17.02
CA LEU A 32 3.94 -15.36 15.75
C LEU A 32 4.00 -16.88 15.92
N LYS A 33 4.26 -17.35 17.14
CA LYS A 33 4.20 -18.78 17.47
C LYS A 33 2.81 -19.25 17.91
N ALA A 34 1.89 -18.31 18.11
CA ALA A 34 0.51 -18.65 18.43
C ALA A 34 -0.19 -19.27 17.22
N ASP A 35 -0.99 -20.31 17.46
CA ASP A 35 -1.71 -21.05 16.39
C ASP A 35 -2.54 -20.09 15.49
N SER A 36 -3.06 -19.00 16.07
CA SER A 36 -3.78 -17.97 15.33
C SER A 36 -2.90 -17.21 14.31
N ALA A 37 -1.60 -17.10 14.55
CA ALA A 37 -0.69 -16.43 13.65
C ALA A 37 -0.31 -17.30 12.46
N GLU A 38 -0.27 -18.63 12.59
CA GLU A 38 -0.02 -19.53 11.46
C GLU A 38 -1.11 -19.43 10.40
N GLU A 39 -2.38 -19.28 10.80
CA GLU A 39 -3.49 -19.07 9.87
C GLU A 39 -3.44 -17.72 9.14
N LEU A 40 -2.78 -16.72 9.75
CA LEU A 40 -2.65 -15.38 9.18
C LEU A 40 -1.45 -15.26 8.24
N MET A 41 -0.44 -16.13 8.42
CA MET A 41 0.77 -16.10 7.62
C MET A 41 0.56 -16.85 6.32
N ASP A 42 0.55 -16.12 5.21
CA ASP A 42 0.70 -16.74 3.91
C ASP A 42 2.12 -17.37 3.83
N PRO A 43 2.25 -18.68 3.64
CA PRO A 43 3.58 -19.32 3.55
C PRO A 43 4.42 -18.78 2.39
N ALA A 44 3.78 -18.09 1.43
CA ALA A 44 4.47 -17.41 0.33
C ALA A 44 5.08 -16.07 0.73
N ILE A 45 4.68 -15.46 1.86
CA ILE A 45 5.18 -14.17 2.32
C ILE A 45 6.09 -14.34 3.52
N LYS A 46 7.38 -14.01 3.38
CA LYS A 46 8.36 -14.07 4.46
C LYS A 46 8.33 -12.79 5.30
N LEU A 47 8.29 -12.94 6.62
CA LEU A 47 8.25 -11.83 7.56
C LEU A 47 9.58 -11.67 8.29
N TYR A 48 10.15 -10.45 8.29
CA TYR A 48 11.40 -10.11 8.96
C TYR A 48 11.15 -8.95 9.93
N TRP A 49 11.35 -9.21 11.21
CA TRP A 49 11.16 -8.23 12.30
C TRP A 49 12.42 -7.39 12.47
N GLY A 50 12.26 -6.18 12.85
CA GLY A 50 13.24 -5.11 12.93
C GLY A 50 14.72 -5.44 13.14
N ALA A 51 15.07 -6.32 14.08
CA ALA A 51 16.45 -6.70 14.35
C ALA A 51 16.89 -8.02 13.66
N GLN A 52 15.99 -8.71 12.96
CA GLN A 52 16.36 -9.93 12.26
C GLN A 52 17.23 -9.61 11.05
N PRO A 53 18.27 -10.41 10.79
CA PRO A 53 19.01 -10.30 9.55
C PRO A 53 18.06 -10.48 8.36
N THR A 54 18.07 -9.52 7.46
CA THR A 54 17.33 -9.61 6.20
C THR A 54 18.27 -10.05 5.09
N PRO A 55 17.82 -10.89 4.15
CA PRO A 55 18.58 -11.10 2.92
C PRO A 55 18.72 -9.79 2.14
N ASP A 56 19.66 -9.74 1.21
CA ASP A 56 19.72 -8.67 0.24
C ASP A 56 18.54 -8.83 -0.73
N PHE A 57 17.63 -7.84 -0.70
CA PHE A 57 16.47 -7.82 -1.57
C PHE A 57 16.77 -7.00 -2.82
N PRO A 58 16.65 -7.57 -4.03
CA PRO A 58 16.88 -6.85 -5.28
C PRO A 58 15.85 -5.74 -5.51
N GLU A 59 14.67 -5.87 -4.90
CA GLU A 59 13.61 -4.89 -5.00
C GLU A 59 12.95 -4.66 -3.63
N VAL A 60 12.80 -3.40 -3.25
CA VAL A 60 12.14 -2.97 -2.02
C VAL A 60 11.20 -1.79 -2.30
N ALA A 61 10.03 -1.82 -1.67
CA ALA A 61 9.12 -0.66 -1.65
C ALA A 61 9.49 0.28 -0.49
N ARG A 62 8.98 1.51 -0.52
CA ARG A 62 9.05 2.39 0.65
C ARG A 62 8.24 1.81 1.81
N PRO A 63 8.69 2.03 3.06
CA PRO A 63 7.92 1.61 4.22
C PRO A 63 6.55 2.28 4.25
N ASP A 64 5.51 1.47 4.48
CA ASP A 64 4.14 1.93 4.68
C ASP A 64 3.67 1.63 6.11
N ILE A 65 2.83 2.52 6.66
CA ILE A 65 2.24 2.34 7.99
C ILE A 65 0.84 1.76 7.85
N TYR A 66 0.62 0.65 8.51
CA TYR A 66 -0.66 -0.06 8.58
C TYR A 66 -1.25 0.07 9.98
N THR A 67 -2.54 0.33 10.05
CA THR A 67 -3.29 0.37 11.29
C THR A 67 -4.61 -0.35 11.12
N ARG A 68 -4.90 -1.26 12.04
CA ARG A 68 -6.21 -1.88 12.19
C ARG A 68 -6.58 -1.89 13.66
N SER A 69 -7.87 -1.79 13.95
CA SER A 69 -8.36 -1.76 15.31
C SER A 69 -9.09 -3.05 15.69
N SER A 70 -8.97 -3.45 16.95
CA SER A 70 -9.87 -4.39 17.61
C SER A 70 -10.90 -3.61 18.41
N ILE A 71 -12.16 -4.01 18.34
CA ILE A 71 -13.25 -3.36 19.09
C ILE A 71 -13.38 -4.05 20.44
N SER A 72 -13.32 -3.27 21.52
CA SER A 72 -13.63 -3.72 22.88
C SER A 72 -15.03 -3.25 23.27
N MET A 73 -15.90 -4.20 23.58
CA MET A 73 -17.26 -3.91 24.09
C MET A 73 -17.33 -3.99 25.62
N SER A 74 -16.20 -4.10 26.30
CA SER A 74 -16.16 -4.25 27.74
C SER A 74 -16.24 -2.89 28.46
N PRO A 75 -17.15 -2.70 29.40
CA PRO A 75 -17.22 -1.49 30.22
C PRO A 75 -16.01 -1.34 31.16
N LEU A 76 -15.22 -2.39 31.35
CA LEU A 76 -14.01 -2.40 32.18
C LEU A 76 -12.73 -2.09 31.37
N GLY A 77 -12.88 -1.72 30.10
CA GLY A 77 -11.78 -1.49 29.17
C GLY A 77 -11.33 -2.74 28.41
N GLY A 78 -10.41 -2.56 27.47
CA GLY A 78 -9.86 -3.64 26.65
C GLY A 78 -8.93 -4.55 27.46
N SER A 79 -8.87 -5.82 27.10
CA SER A 79 -7.94 -6.81 27.64
C SER A 79 -6.69 -6.94 26.76
N LYS A 80 -5.66 -7.62 27.26
CA LYS A 80 -4.47 -8.00 26.47
C LYS A 80 -4.84 -8.69 25.15
N ARG A 81 -5.93 -9.46 25.13
CA ARG A 81 -6.45 -10.12 23.94
C ARG A 81 -6.74 -9.12 22.82
N HIS A 82 -7.28 -7.93 23.11
CA HIS A 82 -7.56 -6.92 22.08
C HIS A 82 -6.28 -6.36 21.45
N CYS A 83 -5.17 -6.33 22.20
CA CYS A 83 -3.87 -5.98 21.63
C CYS A 83 -3.39 -7.03 20.62
N VAL A 84 -3.55 -8.31 20.94
CA VAL A 84 -3.20 -9.42 20.04
C VAL A 84 -4.08 -9.37 18.79
N GLU A 85 -5.39 -9.27 18.94
CA GLU A 85 -6.34 -9.17 17.82
C GLU A 85 -6.06 -7.95 16.92
N ALA A 86 -5.71 -6.80 17.49
CA ALA A 86 -5.37 -5.60 16.72
C ALA A 86 -4.06 -5.79 15.93
N PHE A 87 -3.06 -6.41 16.56
CA PHE A 87 -1.81 -6.78 15.92
C PHE A 87 -2.04 -7.73 14.74
N GLU A 88 -2.75 -8.83 14.96
CA GLU A 88 -3.07 -9.84 13.95
C GLU A 88 -3.80 -9.23 12.75
N LYS A 89 -4.82 -8.41 12.99
CA LYS A 89 -5.54 -7.71 11.91
C LYS A 89 -4.65 -6.76 11.11
N THR A 90 -3.73 -6.06 11.79
CA THR A 90 -2.80 -5.16 11.11
C THR A 90 -1.79 -5.94 10.30
N LEU A 91 -1.23 -7.01 10.85
CA LEU A 91 -0.28 -7.88 10.15
C LEU A 91 -0.94 -8.54 8.93
N LYS A 92 -2.17 -9.05 9.10
CA LYS A 92 -2.93 -9.62 7.98
C LYS A 92 -3.12 -8.60 6.84
N ALA A 93 -3.46 -7.37 7.16
CA ALA A 93 -3.62 -6.33 6.15
C ALA A 93 -2.31 -6.06 5.40
N MET A 94 -1.15 -6.10 6.09
CA MET A 94 0.16 -5.98 5.44
C MET A 94 0.45 -7.17 4.53
N VAL A 95 0.18 -8.39 4.98
CA VAL A 95 0.38 -9.62 4.20
C VAL A 95 -0.51 -9.65 2.96
N ASP A 96 -1.79 -9.31 3.11
CA ASP A 96 -2.74 -9.26 2.00
C ASP A 96 -2.30 -8.22 0.95
N ASP A 97 -1.82 -7.05 1.39
CA ASP A 97 -1.36 -5.99 0.49
C ASP A 97 -0.03 -6.39 -0.20
N ALA A 98 0.91 -7.00 0.51
CA ALA A 98 2.13 -7.55 -0.10
C ALA A 98 1.80 -8.55 -1.21
N ARG A 99 0.85 -9.46 -0.95
CA ARG A 99 0.38 -10.44 -1.94
C ARG A 99 -0.24 -9.77 -3.18
N VAL A 100 -1.15 -8.81 -2.98
CA VAL A 100 -1.80 -8.09 -4.09
C VAL A 100 -0.78 -7.37 -4.96
N ARG A 101 0.27 -6.82 -4.35
CA ARG A 101 1.34 -6.12 -5.05
C ARG A 101 2.45 -7.04 -5.59
N GLY A 102 2.38 -8.36 -5.33
CA GLY A 102 3.32 -9.35 -5.85
C GLY A 102 4.65 -9.43 -5.09
N TYR A 103 4.72 -8.87 -3.87
CA TYR A 103 5.87 -9.03 -2.98
C TYR A 103 5.80 -10.36 -2.22
N ASP A 104 6.96 -10.98 -1.97
CA ASP A 104 7.07 -12.25 -1.24
C ASP A 104 7.79 -12.09 0.11
N ALA A 105 8.07 -10.85 0.52
CA ALA A 105 8.65 -10.56 1.81
C ALA A 105 8.16 -9.22 2.38
N ILE A 106 8.11 -9.12 3.71
CA ILE A 106 7.93 -7.88 4.45
C ILE A 106 9.09 -7.77 5.43
N ALA A 107 9.95 -6.77 5.23
CA ALA A 107 11.16 -6.55 6.02
C ALA A 107 11.00 -5.40 7.01
N ASN A 108 11.86 -5.36 8.04
CA ASN A 108 11.90 -4.30 9.05
C ASN A 108 10.55 -4.01 9.71
N ILE A 109 9.76 -5.05 9.98
CA ILE A 109 8.47 -4.88 10.64
C ILE A 109 8.71 -4.36 12.06
N ARG A 110 8.13 -3.19 12.36
CA ARG A 110 8.18 -2.53 13.67
C ARG A 110 6.82 -1.99 14.06
N ALA A 111 6.58 -1.85 15.35
CA ALA A 111 5.43 -1.08 15.81
C ALA A 111 5.68 0.42 15.57
N VAL A 112 4.58 1.16 15.41
CA VAL A 112 4.62 2.62 15.26
C VAL A 112 4.13 3.26 16.55
N ARG A 113 4.86 4.25 17.04
CA ARG A 113 4.47 5.08 18.16
C ARG A 113 4.61 6.55 17.78
N ASP A 114 3.58 7.33 18.04
CA ASP A 114 3.56 8.76 17.73
C ASP A 114 3.95 9.06 16.25
N GLY A 115 3.47 8.22 15.33
CA GLY A 115 3.74 8.34 13.88
C GLY A 115 5.16 7.93 13.44
N LYS A 116 5.99 7.37 14.35
CA LYS A 116 7.36 6.94 14.04
C LYS A 116 7.55 5.45 14.37
N PRO A 117 8.43 4.75 13.61
CA PRO A 117 8.82 3.40 13.98
C PRO A 117 9.39 3.37 15.41
N SER A 118 8.99 2.37 16.19
CA SER A 118 9.52 2.15 17.54
C SER A 118 11.02 1.83 17.49
N ASP A 119 11.77 2.33 18.46
CA ASP A 119 13.18 1.98 18.64
C ASP A 119 13.36 0.53 19.11
N ASP A 120 12.32 -0.08 19.69
CA ASP A 120 12.33 -1.50 20.05
C ASP A 120 12.02 -2.38 18.83
N PRO A 121 13.01 -3.10 18.31
CA PRO A 121 12.81 -3.97 17.16
C PRO A 121 12.22 -5.33 17.50
N ALA A 122 12.13 -5.69 18.79
CA ALA A 122 11.76 -7.04 19.23
C ALA A 122 10.28 -7.17 19.60
N GLY A 123 9.61 -6.04 19.86
CA GLY A 123 8.23 -6.07 20.33
C GLY A 123 7.58 -4.70 20.39
N PHE A 124 6.49 -4.60 21.10
CA PHE A 124 5.76 -3.35 21.30
C PHE A 124 5.01 -3.30 22.63
N ASN A 125 4.79 -2.09 23.09
CA ASN A 125 3.87 -1.83 24.19
C ASN A 125 2.49 -1.51 23.63
N CYS A 126 1.47 -2.20 24.13
CA CYS A 126 0.10 -1.93 23.79
C CYS A 126 -0.71 -1.65 25.07
N LYS A 127 -1.45 -0.56 25.03
CA LYS A 127 -2.44 -0.22 26.05
C LYS A 127 -3.83 -0.45 25.45
N PRO A 128 -4.59 -1.42 25.99
CA PRO A 128 -5.95 -1.63 25.50
C PRO A 128 -6.82 -0.39 25.70
N GLY A 129 -7.45 0.08 24.64
CA GLY A 129 -8.40 1.18 24.68
C GLY A 129 -9.75 0.77 25.27
N TYR A 130 -10.55 1.74 25.70
CA TYR A 130 -11.90 1.50 26.22
C TYR A 130 -12.88 0.99 25.17
N LYS A 131 -12.82 1.56 23.95
CA LYS A 131 -13.67 1.18 22.81
C LYS A 131 -12.91 0.46 21.71
N THR A 132 -11.73 0.95 21.42
CA THR A 132 -10.86 0.43 20.36
C THR A 132 -9.44 0.28 20.86
N THR A 133 -8.76 -0.73 20.35
CA THR A 133 -7.33 -0.96 20.57
C THR A 133 -6.68 -1.01 19.20
N GLU A 134 -5.60 -0.27 19.03
CA GLU A 134 -4.85 -0.19 17.78
C GLU A 134 -3.40 -0.59 17.99
N VAL A 135 -2.84 -1.33 17.05
CA VAL A 135 -1.42 -1.67 17.00
C VAL A 135 -0.92 -1.30 15.60
N PRO A 136 -0.49 -0.05 15.40
CA PRO A 136 0.07 0.36 14.13
C PRO A 136 1.41 -0.32 13.90
N LEU A 137 1.60 -0.85 12.68
CA LEU A 137 2.84 -1.47 12.23
C LEU A 137 3.37 -0.74 11.01
N VAL A 138 4.67 -0.70 10.87
CA VAL A 138 5.36 -0.28 9.65
C VAL A 138 6.21 -1.43 9.16
N GLY A 139 6.31 -1.59 7.85
CA GLY A 139 7.18 -2.58 7.23
C GLY A 139 7.53 -2.17 5.81
N THR A 140 8.60 -2.73 5.30
CA THR A 140 9.08 -2.54 3.93
C THR A 140 8.75 -3.77 3.12
N PHE A 141 7.90 -3.65 2.11
CA PHE A 141 7.65 -4.76 1.19
C PHE A 141 8.89 -5.01 0.34
N ALA A 142 9.21 -6.25 0.14
CA ALA A 142 10.41 -6.65 -0.56
C ALA A 142 10.14 -7.86 -1.46
N MET A 143 10.98 -8.00 -2.49
CA MET A 143 10.93 -9.12 -3.41
C MET A 143 12.26 -9.87 -3.35
N THR A 144 12.20 -11.17 -3.08
CA THR A 144 13.40 -12.02 -3.15
C THR A 144 13.83 -12.21 -4.61
N SER A 145 15.11 -12.54 -4.83
CA SER A 145 15.63 -12.84 -6.17
C SER A 145 14.81 -13.91 -6.89
N ALA A 146 14.35 -14.93 -6.16
CA ALA A 146 13.52 -16.00 -6.72
C ALA A 146 12.12 -15.49 -7.12
N ALA A 147 11.52 -14.60 -6.35
CA ALA A 147 10.23 -14.00 -6.70
C ALA A 147 10.39 -13.05 -7.89
N MET A 148 11.46 -12.27 -7.93
CA MET A 148 11.77 -11.38 -9.05
C MET A 148 11.96 -12.15 -10.36
N GLN A 149 12.69 -13.27 -10.30
CA GLN A 149 12.85 -14.14 -11.47
C GLN A 149 11.49 -14.70 -11.94
N ARG A 150 10.67 -15.24 -11.02
CA ARG A 150 9.31 -15.70 -11.37
C ARG A 150 8.44 -14.61 -11.99
N ALA A 151 8.52 -13.38 -11.46
CA ALA A 151 7.79 -12.25 -11.99
C ALA A 151 8.24 -11.89 -13.42
N THR A 152 9.55 -11.88 -13.66
CA THR A 152 10.14 -11.66 -15.00
C THR A 152 9.70 -12.75 -15.98
N GLU A 153 9.81 -14.02 -15.61
CA GLU A 153 9.37 -15.14 -16.45
C GLU A 153 7.85 -15.12 -16.70
N ALA A 154 7.05 -14.68 -15.74
CA ALA A 154 5.61 -14.51 -15.92
C ALA A 154 5.30 -13.36 -16.87
N GLU A 155 6.06 -12.25 -16.79
CA GLU A 155 5.94 -11.12 -17.68
C GLU A 155 6.35 -11.48 -19.12
N GLU A 156 7.45 -12.22 -19.30
CA GLU A 156 7.89 -12.74 -20.60
C GLU A 156 6.86 -13.72 -21.19
N ARG A 157 6.32 -14.62 -20.37
CA ARG A 157 5.23 -15.52 -20.80
C ARG A 157 3.99 -14.76 -21.22
N SER A 158 3.60 -13.71 -20.48
CA SER A 158 2.45 -12.88 -20.82
C SER A 158 2.66 -12.06 -22.10
N ALA A 159 3.89 -11.68 -22.39
CA ALA A 159 4.24 -11.03 -23.65
C ALA A 159 4.10 -11.97 -24.86
N ASN A 160 4.20 -13.29 -24.64
CA ASN A 160 4.05 -14.34 -25.66
C ASN A 160 2.64 -14.95 -25.72
N ILE A 161 1.71 -14.53 -24.87
CA ILE A 161 0.30 -14.96 -24.98
C ILE A 161 -0.27 -14.34 -26.27
N PRO A 162 -0.97 -15.17 -27.10
CA PRO A 162 -1.67 -14.64 -28.27
C PRO A 162 -2.51 -13.43 -27.87
N ALA A 163 -2.32 -12.37 -28.62
CA ALA A 163 -3.01 -11.12 -28.36
C ALA A 163 -4.53 -11.36 -28.22
N ARG A 164 -5.11 -10.87 -27.13
CA ARG A 164 -6.57 -10.78 -27.04
C ARG A 164 -7.10 -10.05 -28.28
N PRO A 165 -8.17 -10.53 -28.93
CA PRO A 165 -8.78 -9.76 -29.99
C PRO A 165 -9.15 -8.36 -29.47
N PRO A 166 -8.98 -7.31 -30.25
CA PRO A 166 -9.37 -5.96 -29.87
C PRO A 166 -10.81 -5.92 -29.35
N SER A 167 -11.06 -5.13 -28.32
CA SER A 167 -12.44 -4.89 -27.87
C SER A 167 -13.23 -4.24 -29.01
N ALA A 168 -14.48 -4.64 -29.20
CA ALA A 168 -15.34 -4.06 -30.23
C ALA A 168 -15.42 -2.54 -30.05
N GLY A 169 -15.03 -1.80 -31.07
CA GLY A 169 -15.03 -0.33 -31.06
C GLY A 169 -13.81 0.31 -30.37
N ALA A 170 -12.81 -0.46 -29.96
CA ALA A 170 -11.58 0.10 -29.44
C ALA A 170 -10.73 0.76 -30.53
N ILE A 171 -10.03 1.82 -30.15
CA ILE A 171 -8.98 2.46 -30.94
C ILE A 171 -7.64 2.15 -30.28
N PHE A 172 -6.65 1.79 -31.09
CA PHE A 172 -5.26 1.62 -30.64
C PHE A 172 -4.44 2.83 -31.03
N LEU A 173 -3.77 3.41 -30.04
CA LEU A 173 -2.90 4.57 -30.26
C LEU A 173 -1.49 4.23 -29.74
N PRO A 174 -0.43 4.60 -30.47
CA PRO A 174 0.92 4.39 -29.99
C PRO A 174 1.19 5.25 -28.76
N LEU A 175 1.68 4.65 -27.67
CA LEU A 175 1.95 5.32 -26.40
C LEU A 175 3.11 6.30 -26.50
N GLU A 176 4.18 5.95 -27.18
CA GLU A 176 5.39 6.75 -27.24
C GLU A 176 5.17 8.20 -27.70
N PRO A 177 4.51 8.46 -28.85
CA PRO A 177 4.25 9.82 -29.28
C PRO A 177 3.37 10.62 -28.29
N MET A 178 2.49 9.95 -27.57
CA MET A 178 1.63 10.61 -26.58
C MET A 178 2.42 10.98 -25.32
N LEU A 179 3.25 10.08 -24.81
CA LEU A 179 4.03 10.30 -23.59
C LEU A 179 5.21 11.27 -23.80
N THR A 180 5.63 11.47 -25.03
CA THR A 180 6.67 12.46 -25.42
C THR A 180 6.09 13.78 -25.92
N SER A 181 4.77 13.92 -25.95
CA SER A 181 4.10 15.14 -26.40
C SER A 181 4.36 16.32 -25.43
N PRO A 182 4.26 17.57 -25.91
CA PRO A 182 4.37 18.75 -25.05
C PRO A 182 3.38 18.74 -23.89
N GLU A 183 2.15 18.24 -24.12
CA GLU A 183 1.10 18.14 -23.12
C GLU A 183 1.47 17.12 -22.02
N ALA A 184 1.98 15.96 -22.42
CA ALA A 184 2.46 14.94 -21.48
C ALA A 184 3.64 15.45 -20.65
N ASN A 185 4.59 16.13 -21.30
CA ASN A 185 5.73 16.74 -20.63
C ASN A 185 5.31 17.81 -19.61
N ALA A 186 4.26 18.59 -19.92
CA ALA A 186 3.69 19.55 -18.97
C ALA A 186 3.06 18.86 -17.74
N ILE A 187 2.43 17.69 -17.93
CA ILE A 187 1.85 16.88 -16.85
C ILE A 187 2.95 16.24 -15.98
N LEU A 188 3.95 15.63 -16.62
CA LEU A 188 5.08 15.00 -15.93
C LEU A 188 5.89 16.02 -15.10
N GLY A 189 6.10 17.19 -15.66
CA GLY A 189 7.00 18.19 -15.11
C GLY A 189 8.48 17.75 -15.16
N PRO A 190 9.37 18.49 -14.52
CA PRO A 190 10.80 18.18 -14.54
C PRO A 190 11.19 16.98 -13.67
N ASP A 191 10.35 16.65 -12.67
CA ASP A 191 10.71 15.75 -11.57
C ASP A 191 10.28 14.31 -11.80
N ILE A 192 9.31 14.06 -12.69
CA ILE A 192 8.76 12.73 -12.93
C ILE A 192 9.14 12.24 -14.34
N LYS A 193 9.66 11.01 -14.42
CA LYS A 193 9.97 10.33 -15.69
C LYS A 193 8.97 9.21 -15.94
N ALA A 194 8.48 9.10 -17.17
CA ALA A 194 7.60 8.04 -17.60
C ALA A 194 8.32 7.05 -18.54
N HIS A 195 8.19 5.75 -18.24
CA HIS A 195 8.76 4.67 -19.05
C HIS A 195 7.68 3.66 -19.38
N TRP A 196 7.45 3.42 -20.68
CA TRP A 196 6.43 2.52 -21.19
C TRP A 196 7.00 1.19 -21.66
N GLY A 197 6.12 0.22 -21.84
CA GLY A 197 6.47 -1.12 -22.26
C GLY A 197 7.05 -1.97 -21.14
N ILE A 198 7.79 -3.01 -21.51
CA ILE A 198 8.31 -4.02 -20.56
C ILE A 198 9.64 -3.56 -19.96
N LYS A 199 10.44 -2.83 -20.75
CA LYS A 199 11.76 -2.37 -20.31
C LYS A 199 11.63 -1.16 -19.42
N ALA A 200 12.24 -1.23 -18.25
CA ALA A 200 12.38 -0.11 -17.33
C ALA A 200 13.86 0.11 -17.00
N PRO A 201 14.29 1.34 -16.68
CA PRO A 201 15.62 1.60 -16.17
C PRO A 201 15.80 0.91 -14.79
N GLU A 202 17.06 0.76 -14.36
CA GLU A 202 17.32 0.32 -12.98
C GLU A 202 16.78 1.32 -11.98
N TYR A 203 16.13 0.81 -10.94
CA TYR A 203 15.56 1.59 -9.85
C TYR A 203 15.92 0.97 -8.49
N SER A 204 15.95 1.81 -7.46
CA SER A 204 16.29 1.39 -6.09
C SER A 204 15.07 0.96 -5.28
N GLN A 205 13.91 1.50 -5.61
CA GLN A 205 12.65 1.22 -4.94
C GLN A 205 11.52 1.18 -5.97
N ARG A 206 10.54 0.32 -5.74
CA ARG A 206 9.35 0.20 -6.57
C ARG A 206 8.10 0.12 -5.71
N TYR A 207 6.98 0.61 -6.23
CA TYR A 207 5.65 0.51 -5.66
C TYR A 207 4.65 0.15 -6.75
N GLY A 208 3.72 -0.72 -6.48
CA GLY A 208 2.74 -1.25 -7.43
C GLY A 208 3.12 -2.66 -7.89
N PRO A 209 2.54 -3.16 -8.99
CA PRO A 209 1.84 -2.39 -10.02
C PRO A 209 0.42 -1.97 -9.63
N ASP A 210 0.08 -0.74 -9.92
CA ASP A 210 -1.26 -0.18 -9.73
C ASP A 210 -1.98 0.05 -11.06
N GLU A 211 -3.32 0.04 -11.02
CA GLU A 211 -4.19 0.26 -12.14
C GLU A 211 -4.82 1.66 -12.05
N TYR A 212 -4.72 2.41 -13.14
CA TYR A 212 -5.26 3.76 -13.27
C TYR A 212 -6.24 3.79 -14.44
N SER A 213 -7.44 4.28 -14.18
CA SER A 213 -8.50 4.36 -15.20
C SER A 213 -9.14 5.71 -15.18
N ASP A 214 -9.19 6.36 -16.32
CA ASP A 214 -9.87 7.63 -16.50
C ASP A 214 -10.71 7.63 -17.78
N ASP A 215 -11.77 8.44 -17.77
CA ASP A 215 -12.63 8.68 -18.90
C ASP A 215 -12.78 10.17 -19.24
N VAL A 216 -13.07 10.45 -20.49
CA VAL A 216 -13.29 11.79 -21.03
C VAL A 216 -14.58 11.78 -21.83
N ASP A 217 -15.40 12.83 -21.70
CA ASP A 217 -16.59 13.02 -22.53
C ASP A 217 -16.15 13.28 -23.99
N VAL A 218 -16.62 12.46 -24.90
CA VAL A 218 -16.32 12.62 -26.33
C VAL A 218 -16.90 13.93 -26.88
N GLY A 219 -18.11 14.31 -26.45
CA GLY A 219 -18.75 15.59 -26.82
C GLY A 219 -18.65 15.90 -28.30
N LYS A 220 -17.93 16.98 -28.62
CA LYS A 220 -17.62 17.42 -29.98
C LYS A 220 -16.24 17.00 -30.48
N LEU A 221 -15.49 16.28 -29.67
CA LEU A 221 -14.13 15.83 -30.00
C LEU A 221 -14.18 14.73 -31.06
N GLN A 222 -13.13 14.67 -31.87
CA GLN A 222 -12.88 13.48 -32.67
C GLN A 222 -12.49 12.33 -31.73
N LYS A 223 -12.81 11.10 -32.10
CA LYS A 223 -12.61 9.92 -31.28
C LYS A 223 -11.17 9.73 -30.82
N GLU A 224 -10.22 9.92 -31.75
CA GLU A 224 -8.78 9.82 -31.44
C GLU A 224 -8.33 10.90 -30.45
N GLU A 225 -8.83 12.11 -30.60
CA GLU A 225 -8.52 13.22 -29.70
C GLU A 225 -9.10 12.97 -28.28
N ALA A 226 -10.32 12.43 -28.21
CA ALA A 226 -10.91 12.04 -26.92
C ALA A 226 -10.10 10.94 -26.24
N CYS A 227 -9.60 9.95 -27.00
CA CYS A 227 -8.70 8.92 -26.51
C CYS A 227 -7.36 9.49 -26.02
N LYS A 228 -6.76 10.41 -26.79
CA LYS A 228 -5.53 11.10 -26.37
C LYS A 228 -5.73 11.84 -25.05
N GLN A 229 -6.84 12.55 -24.90
CA GLN A 229 -7.15 13.26 -23.65
C GLN A 229 -7.39 12.31 -22.48
N ALA A 230 -8.01 11.14 -22.72
CA ALA A 230 -8.16 10.12 -21.67
C ALA A 230 -6.80 9.57 -21.21
N VAL A 231 -5.85 9.31 -22.14
CA VAL A 231 -4.48 8.91 -21.78
C VAL A 231 -3.78 9.99 -20.95
N LEU A 232 -3.86 11.25 -21.38
CA LEU A 232 -3.22 12.36 -20.65
C LEU A 232 -3.83 12.55 -19.24
N LYS A 233 -5.13 12.37 -19.11
CA LYS A 233 -5.80 12.41 -17.81
C LYS A 233 -5.33 11.27 -16.90
N THR A 234 -5.27 10.05 -17.42
CA THR A 234 -4.75 8.88 -16.69
C THR A 234 -3.29 9.07 -16.29
N LEU A 235 -2.47 9.65 -17.18
CA LEU A 235 -1.08 10.02 -16.86
C LEU A 235 -1.05 11.05 -15.71
N GLY A 236 -1.95 12.02 -15.69
CA GLY A 236 -2.09 12.99 -14.60
C GLY A 236 -2.36 12.32 -13.26
N SER A 237 -3.26 11.33 -13.22
CA SER A 237 -3.56 10.54 -12.02
C SER A 237 -2.33 9.78 -11.53
N MET A 238 -1.57 9.15 -12.44
CA MET A 238 -0.31 8.47 -12.10
C MET A 238 0.74 9.43 -11.53
N VAL A 239 0.90 10.61 -12.14
CA VAL A 239 1.84 11.65 -11.68
C VAL A 239 1.47 12.16 -10.30
N GLN A 240 0.19 12.39 -10.05
CA GLN A 240 -0.29 12.82 -8.74
C GLN A 240 0.01 11.77 -7.67
N ASP A 241 -0.19 10.49 -7.98
CA ASP A 241 0.13 9.40 -7.05
C ASP A 241 1.64 9.29 -6.81
N ALA A 242 2.47 9.37 -7.88
CA ALA A 242 3.92 9.38 -7.76
C ALA A 242 4.42 10.52 -6.85
N LYS A 243 3.90 11.73 -7.02
CA LYS A 243 4.24 12.88 -6.17
C LYS A 243 3.81 12.69 -4.73
N THR A 244 2.58 12.21 -4.49
CA THR A 244 2.04 11.96 -3.16
C THR A 244 2.88 10.93 -2.40
N ARG A 245 3.38 9.92 -3.10
CA ARG A 245 4.22 8.85 -2.55
C ARG A 245 5.72 9.16 -2.65
N ASN A 246 6.09 10.32 -3.20
CA ASN A 246 7.47 10.79 -3.32
C ASN A 246 8.34 9.85 -4.16
N TYR A 247 7.81 9.35 -5.28
CA TYR A 247 8.54 8.67 -6.35
C TYR A 247 8.84 9.63 -7.50
N ASP A 248 9.94 9.38 -8.22
CA ASP A 248 10.43 10.23 -9.32
C ASP A 248 10.23 9.60 -10.71
N SER A 249 9.70 8.39 -10.75
CA SER A 249 9.55 7.63 -11.98
C SER A 249 8.26 6.82 -12.00
N ILE A 250 7.62 6.76 -13.16
CA ILE A 250 6.51 5.86 -13.47
C ILE A 250 7.03 4.88 -14.51
N VAL A 251 7.06 3.59 -14.19
CA VAL A 251 7.72 2.57 -15.01
C VAL A 251 6.75 1.49 -15.42
N LYS A 252 7.09 0.81 -16.53
CA LYS A 252 6.30 -0.31 -17.07
C LYS A 252 4.86 0.09 -17.40
N ILE A 253 4.66 1.30 -17.91
CA ILE A 253 3.33 1.77 -18.32
C ILE A 253 2.85 0.91 -19.48
N ARG A 254 1.70 0.25 -19.31
CA ARG A 254 1.08 -0.61 -20.33
C ARG A 254 -0.43 -0.47 -20.28
N SER A 255 -1.07 -0.58 -21.43
CA SER A 255 -2.52 -0.65 -21.49
C SER A 255 -3.04 -1.95 -20.84
N PHE A 256 -4.07 -1.81 -19.98
CA PHE A 256 -4.63 -2.92 -19.23
C PHE A 256 -6.15 -2.80 -19.24
N LEU A 257 -6.83 -3.83 -19.70
CA LEU A 257 -8.27 -3.80 -19.83
C LEU A 257 -8.89 -5.16 -19.55
N GLY A 258 -9.95 -5.19 -18.75
CA GLY A 258 -10.64 -6.42 -18.43
C GLY A 258 -9.76 -7.49 -17.78
N GLY A 259 -8.78 -7.07 -16.97
CA GLY A 259 -7.86 -7.98 -16.30
C GLY A 259 -6.68 -8.45 -17.16
N GLN A 260 -6.49 -7.91 -18.37
CA GLN A 260 -5.46 -8.33 -19.31
C GLN A 260 -4.70 -7.14 -19.91
N PHE A 261 -3.42 -7.36 -20.19
CA PHE A 261 -2.62 -6.39 -20.92
C PHE A 261 -3.02 -6.35 -22.42
N ALA A 262 -2.91 -5.17 -23.01
CA ALA A 262 -3.07 -5.03 -24.46
C ALA A 262 -2.05 -5.89 -25.22
N PRO A 263 -2.42 -6.39 -26.41
CA PRO A 263 -1.57 -7.26 -27.21
C PRO A 263 -0.23 -6.64 -27.57
N VAL A 264 -0.20 -5.33 -27.78
CA VAL A 264 1.00 -4.59 -28.14
C VAL A 264 1.41 -3.74 -26.93
N ALA A 265 2.59 -4.02 -26.37
CA ALA A 265 3.07 -3.33 -25.16
C ALA A 265 3.34 -1.83 -25.38
N THR A 266 3.45 -1.41 -26.63
CA THR A 266 3.71 -0.02 -27.05
C THR A 266 2.46 0.77 -27.37
N ASP A 267 1.29 0.12 -27.39
CA ASP A 267 0.03 0.74 -27.78
C ASP A 267 -0.92 0.82 -26.58
N VAL A 268 -1.74 1.87 -26.57
CA VAL A 268 -2.84 2.00 -25.63
C VAL A 268 -4.16 1.63 -26.30
N GLU A 269 -4.93 0.79 -25.68
CA GLU A 269 -6.30 0.49 -26.07
C GLU A 269 -7.24 1.49 -25.41
N CYS A 270 -7.93 2.26 -26.23
CA CYS A 270 -8.95 3.21 -25.79
C CYS A 270 -10.33 2.66 -26.13
N GLN A 271 -11.19 2.53 -25.14
CA GLN A 271 -12.58 2.13 -25.34
C GLN A 271 -13.46 3.35 -25.61
N LEU A 272 -14.24 3.24 -26.69
CA LEU A 272 -15.22 4.25 -27.04
C LEU A 272 -16.62 3.78 -26.65
N GLY A 273 -17.18 4.45 -25.64
CA GLY A 273 -18.59 4.39 -25.31
C GLY A 273 -19.43 5.33 -26.18
N LYS A 274 -20.72 5.42 -25.89
CA LYS A 274 -21.62 6.34 -26.63
C LYS A 274 -21.25 7.81 -26.41
N LYS A 275 -20.74 8.15 -25.23
CA LYS A 275 -20.42 9.52 -24.82
C LYS A 275 -19.01 9.68 -24.22
N THR A 276 -18.33 8.61 -23.93
CA THR A 276 -17.05 8.62 -23.24
C THR A 276 -15.98 7.87 -24.02
N ALA A 277 -14.74 8.33 -23.91
CA ALA A 277 -13.54 7.60 -24.25
C ALA A 277 -12.84 7.22 -22.94
N SER A 278 -12.54 5.96 -22.75
CA SER A 278 -11.94 5.44 -21.51
C SER A 278 -10.63 4.75 -21.78
N VAL A 279 -9.67 4.95 -20.91
CA VAL A 279 -8.35 4.31 -20.95
C VAL A 279 -8.03 3.76 -19.57
N THR A 280 -7.50 2.54 -19.55
CA THR A 280 -6.95 1.94 -18.35
C THR A 280 -5.48 1.60 -18.59
N LEU A 281 -4.61 2.12 -17.74
CA LEU A 281 -3.18 1.86 -17.75
C LEU A 281 -2.76 1.19 -16.46
N LYS A 282 -1.81 0.29 -16.57
CA LYS A 282 -1.15 -0.34 -15.41
C LYS A 282 0.31 0.05 -15.40
N SER A 283 0.82 0.45 -14.24
CA SER A 283 2.20 0.88 -14.08
C SER A 283 2.70 0.62 -12.68
N SER A 284 4.00 0.78 -12.47
CA SER A 284 4.61 0.85 -11.15
C SER A 284 5.28 2.21 -10.96
N LEU A 285 5.29 2.67 -9.72
CA LEU A 285 6.07 3.85 -9.32
C LEU A 285 7.46 3.40 -8.90
N ALA A 286 8.48 4.18 -9.21
CA ALA A 286 9.87 3.82 -8.90
C ALA A 286 10.68 5.05 -8.48
N SER A 287 11.76 4.80 -7.74
CA SER A 287 12.81 5.79 -7.48
C SER A 287 14.10 5.37 -8.18
N LYS A 288 14.73 6.30 -8.87
CA LYS A 288 16.03 6.08 -9.50
C LYS A 288 17.07 5.70 -8.44
N LYS A 289 18.01 4.84 -8.83
CA LYS A 289 19.22 4.55 -8.03
C LYS A 289 20.10 5.77 -7.93
#